data_44bdfc88c58cb45698ef492f31441495
#
_entry.id   44bdfc88c58cb45698ef492f31441495
#
_cell.length_a   1.000
_cell.length_b   1.000
_cell.length_c   1.000
_cell.angle_alpha   90.00
_cell.angle_beta   90.00
_cell.angle_gamma   90.00
#
_symmetry.space_group_name_H-M   'P 1'
#
loop_
_entity.id
_entity.type
_entity.pdbx_description
1 polymer ?
#
loop_
_entity_poly.entity_id
_entity_poly.type
_entity_poly.pdbx_seq_one_letter_code
_entity_poly.pdbx_strand_id
1 'polypeptide(L)'
;MTMSERESNLGNINILLGVSGGVAAYKAVDLASKLTAAGAGIRTVMTEAACRLVGPKSFEAVTGSAVFTSLWSASEIYKISHINLADWADIVVVAPATADIIGKIANGICDDLLSTTLCACWPLIKSGATLLAPAMNNNMWLNPAVQRNVKTVKEMGFRLIGPEKGRLANGTEGVGRMAEPKDILKAIEKIAQKLKSKN
;
A
#
# COMPACT_ATOMS: atom_id res chain seq x y z
N MET A 1 -25.41 12.08 -23.15
CA MET A 1 -23.95 12.12 -23.28
C MET A 1 -23.42 10.82 -22.73
N THR A 2 -22.98 9.95 -23.60
CA THR A 2 -22.51 8.59 -23.35
C THR A 2 -21.28 8.61 -22.44
N MET A 3 -21.22 7.66 -21.48
CA MET A 3 -20.06 7.38 -20.65
C MET A 3 -18.95 6.70 -21.48
N SER A 4 -18.45 7.39 -22.50
CA SER A 4 -17.41 6.93 -23.42
C SER A 4 -16.16 7.75 -23.13
N GLU A 5 -15.06 7.04 -22.88
CA GLU A 5 -13.69 7.51 -22.99
C GLU A 5 -13.17 8.49 -21.90
N ARG A 6 -13.25 8.12 -20.62
CA ARG A 6 -12.11 8.41 -19.76
C ARG A 6 -11.05 7.36 -20.09
N GLU A 7 -10.04 7.72 -20.89
CA GLU A 7 -8.83 6.91 -20.98
C GLU A 7 -8.42 6.53 -19.57
N SER A 8 -8.36 5.23 -19.30
CA SER A 8 -8.06 4.76 -17.95
C SER A 8 -6.60 5.13 -17.66
N ASN A 9 -6.39 6.11 -16.76
CA ASN A 9 -5.07 6.66 -16.45
C ASN A 9 -4.07 5.59 -15.97
N LEU A 10 -4.59 4.45 -15.46
CA LEU A 10 -3.82 3.33 -14.93
C LEU A 10 -4.01 2.02 -15.74
N GLY A 11 -4.56 2.08 -16.95
CA GLY A 11 -4.68 0.91 -17.81
C GLY A 11 -3.32 0.24 -18.03
N ASN A 12 -3.29 -1.11 -17.91
CA ASN A 12 -2.08 -1.94 -18.00
C ASN A 12 -1.03 -1.70 -16.89
N ILE A 13 -1.40 -1.10 -15.76
CA ILE A 13 -0.54 -0.97 -14.58
C ILE A 13 -1.01 -1.96 -13.52
N ASN A 14 -0.09 -2.77 -13.05
CA ASN A 14 -0.28 -3.73 -11.98
C ASN A 14 0.14 -3.12 -10.64
N ILE A 15 -0.78 -3.04 -9.70
CA ILE A 15 -0.54 -2.44 -8.38
C ILE A 15 -0.64 -3.50 -7.28
N LEU A 16 0.44 -3.67 -6.55
CA LEU A 16 0.43 -4.42 -5.30
C LEU A 16 -0.01 -3.48 -4.17
N LEU A 17 -1.20 -3.74 -3.60
CA LEU A 17 -1.73 -3.00 -2.47
C LEU A 17 -1.44 -3.74 -1.17
N GLY A 18 -0.51 -3.24 -0.38
CA GLY A 18 -0.25 -3.70 0.98
C GLY A 18 -1.17 -3.00 1.99
N VAL A 19 -1.82 -3.77 2.86
CA VAL A 19 -2.69 -3.24 3.91
C VAL A 19 -2.19 -3.71 5.26
N SER A 20 -1.69 -2.80 6.09
CA SER A 20 -1.24 -3.12 7.45
C SER A 20 -2.28 -2.76 8.51
N GLY A 21 -2.12 -3.31 9.72
CA GLY A 21 -3.11 -3.29 10.80
C GLY A 21 -3.26 -1.92 11.47
N GLY A 22 -3.93 -0.98 10.85
CA GLY A 22 -4.30 0.31 11.41
C GLY A 22 -5.78 0.61 11.19
N VAL A 23 -6.39 1.42 12.06
CA VAL A 23 -7.82 1.79 11.94
C VAL A 23 -8.16 2.32 10.56
N ALA A 24 -7.23 3.02 9.88
CA ALA A 24 -7.41 3.53 8.53
C ALA A 24 -7.52 2.44 7.44
N ALA A 25 -7.42 1.14 7.77
CA ALA A 25 -7.56 0.04 6.81
C ALA A 25 -8.90 0.06 6.05
N TYR A 26 -9.98 0.60 6.65
CA TYR A 26 -11.25 0.76 5.94
C TYR A 26 -11.15 1.69 4.72
N LYS A 27 -10.27 2.71 4.76
CA LYS A 27 -10.02 3.61 3.63
C LYS A 27 -9.28 2.92 2.48
N ALA A 28 -8.56 1.83 2.75
CA ALA A 28 -7.87 1.07 1.73
C ALA A 28 -8.84 0.36 0.78
N VAL A 29 -10.06 0.00 1.25
CA VAL A 29 -11.11 -0.56 0.39
C VAL A 29 -11.58 0.48 -0.63
N ASP A 30 -11.82 1.74 -0.19
CA ASP A 30 -12.16 2.83 -1.10
C ASP A 30 -11.01 3.15 -2.08
N LEU A 31 -9.76 3.09 -1.63
CA LEU A 31 -8.59 3.21 -2.50
C LEU A 31 -8.56 2.11 -3.55
N ALA A 32 -8.73 0.84 -3.14
CA ALA A 32 -8.75 -0.30 -4.06
C ALA A 32 -9.85 -0.16 -5.12
N SER A 33 -11.07 0.24 -4.71
CA SER A 33 -12.17 0.52 -5.63
C SER A 33 -11.84 1.62 -6.65
N LYS A 34 -11.22 2.71 -6.20
CA LYS A 34 -10.81 3.83 -7.08
C LYS A 34 -9.71 3.43 -8.06
N LEU A 35 -8.73 2.64 -7.61
CA LEU A 35 -7.65 2.13 -8.47
C LEU A 35 -8.19 1.19 -9.54
N THR A 36 -9.11 0.29 -9.18
CA THR A 36 -9.80 -0.60 -10.11
C THR A 36 -10.61 0.20 -11.14
N ALA A 37 -11.37 1.20 -10.68
CA ALA A 37 -12.13 2.08 -11.57
C ALA A 37 -11.23 2.90 -12.52
N ALA A 38 -9.98 3.18 -12.12
CA ALA A 38 -8.97 3.81 -12.97
C ALA A 38 -8.28 2.83 -13.93
N GLY A 39 -8.68 1.55 -13.96
CA GLY A 39 -8.22 0.53 -14.89
C GLY A 39 -6.98 -0.25 -14.46
N ALA A 40 -6.51 -0.09 -13.22
CA ALA A 40 -5.36 -0.84 -12.71
C ALA A 40 -5.71 -2.30 -12.39
N GLY A 41 -4.77 -3.21 -12.64
CA GLY A 41 -4.78 -4.55 -12.05
C GLY A 41 -4.37 -4.45 -10.59
N ILE A 42 -5.17 -5.04 -9.67
CA ILE A 42 -4.89 -4.96 -8.22
C ILE A 42 -4.67 -6.36 -7.64
N ARG A 43 -3.59 -6.54 -6.91
CA ARG A 43 -3.41 -7.64 -5.97
C ARG A 43 -3.23 -7.07 -4.56
N THR A 44 -4.01 -7.58 -3.61
CA THR A 44 -3.99 -7.08 -2.23
C THR A 44 -3.27 -8.08 -1.32
N VAL A 45 -2.33 -7.58 -0.53
CA VAL A 45 -1.66 -8.33 0.54
C VAL A 45 -2.01 -7.69 1.87
N MET A 46 -2.58 -8.46 2.80
CA MET A 46 -3.00 -7.96 4.11
C MET A 46 -2.18 -8.63 5.22
N THR A 47 -1.78 -7.84 6.21
CA THR A 47 -1.26 -8.42 7.46
C THR A 47 -2.40 -9.06 8.25
N GLU A 48 -2.08 -10.01 9.14
CA GLU A 48 -3.08 -10.61 10.05
C GLU A 48 -3.82 -9.53 10.86
N ALA A 49 -3.11 -8.53 11.36
CA ALA A 49 -3.70 -7.40 12.08
C ALA A 49 -4.67 -6.58 11.21
N ALA A 50 -4.41 -6.43 9.92
CA ALA A 50 -5.33 -5.78 8.99
C ALA A 50 -6.62 -6.60 8.81
N CYS A 51 -6.51 -7.93 8.70
CA CYS A 51 -7.66 -8.82 8.57
C CYS A 51 -8.60 -8.78 9.78
N ARG A 52 -8.10 -8.41 10.96
CA ARG A 52 -8.93 -8.21 12.17
C ARG A 52 -9.74 -6.92 12.14
N LEU A 53 -9.37 -5.95 11.29
CA LEU A 53 -10.03 -4.64 11.17
C LEU A 53 -10.95 -4.56 9.96
N VAL A 54 -10.55 -5.18 8.86
CA VAL A 54 -11.32 -5.20 7.60
C VAL A 54 -11.19 -6.58 6.98
N GLY A 55 -12.32 -7.20 6.62
CA GLY A 55 -12.33 -8.53 6.02
C GLY A 55 -11.73 -8.55 4.61
N PRO A 56 -10.90 -9.57 4.25
CA PRO A 56 -10.35 -9.73 2.90
C PRO A 56 -11.40 -9.70 1.80
N LYS A 57 -12.59 -10.22 2.06
CA LYS A 57 -13.72 -10.24 1.11
C LYS A 57 -14.15 -8.85 0.63
N SER A 58 -13.92 -7.79 1.43
CA SER A 58 -14.20 -6.42 1.00
C SER A 58 -13.30 -6.00 -0.17
N PHE A 59 -12.04 -6.41 -0.15
CA PHE A 59 -11.09 -6.14 -1.23
C PHE A 59 -11.37 -7.01 -2.45
N GLU A 60 -11.65 -8.31 -2.26
CA GLU A 60 -12.01 -9.19 -3.37
C GLU A 60 -13.23 -8.66 -4.14
N ALA A 61 -14.25 -8.19 -3.42
CA ALA A 61 -15.48 -7.65 -4.02
C ALA A 61 -15.23 -6.41 -4.90
N VAL A 62 -14.32 -5.51 -4.51
CA VAL A 62 -14.09 -4.26 -5.25
C VAL A 62 -13.00 -4.38 -6.31
N THR A 63 -12.11 -5.38 -6.21
CA THR A 63 -11.01 -5.57 -7.17
C THR A 63 -11.23 -6.71 -8.15
N GLY A 64 -12.15 -7.64 -7.85
CA GLY A 64 -12.31 -8.87 -8.60
C GLY A 64 -11.11 -9.83 -8.49
N SER A 65 -10.20 -9.61 -7.54
CA SER A 65 -8.95 -10.34 -7.39
C SER A 65 -8.81 -10.95 -5.99
N ALA A 66 -8.09 -12.07 -5.90
CA ALA A 66 -7.82 -12.73 -4.63
C ALA A 66 -6.98 -11.85 -3.70
N VAL A 67 -7.20 -11.99 -2.39
CA VAL A 67 -6.44 -11.33 -1.33
C VAL A 67 -5.49 -12.33 -0.67
N PHE A 68 -4.25 -11.93 -0.47
CA PHE A 68 -3.19 -12.76 0.08
C PHE A 68 -2.91 -12.34 1.53
N THR A 69 -2.94 -13.30 2.46
CA THR A 69 -2.86 -13.00 3.91
C THR A 69 -1.78 -13.77 4.65
N SER A 70 -1.20 -14.81 4.02
CA SER A 70 -0.25 -15.68 4.70
C SER A 70 0.82 -16.21 3.74
N LEU A 71 2.05 -16.36 4.25
CA LEU A 71 3.13 -17.08 3.55
C LEU A 71 2.86 -18.59 3.41
N TRP A 72 1.98 -19.12 4.25
CA TRP A 72 1.84 -20.57 4.49
C TRP A 72 0.48 -21.13 4.11
N SER A 73 -0.39 -20.36 3.48
CA SER A 73 -1.71 -20.87 3.10
C SER A 73 -1.64 -21.89 1.95
N ALA A 74 -2.19 -23.08 2.21
CA ALA A 74 -1.91 -24.30 1.44
C ALA A 74 -2.72 -24.48 0.13
N SER A 75 -3.69 -23.63 -0.22
CA SER A 75 -4.74 -24.05 -1.14
C SER A 75 -4.55 -23.74 -2.63
N GLU A 76 -3.58 -22.88 -3.04
CA GLU A 76 -3.36 -22.62 -4.47
C GLU A 76 -1.92 -22.21 -4.82
N ILE A 77 -0.97 -22.42 -3.96
CA ILE A 77 0.18 -21.53 -3.72
C ILE A 77 1.47 -22.05 -4.34
N TYR A 78 1.46 -23.11 -5.06
CA TYR A 78 2.62 -23.39 -5.92
C TYR A 78 2.84 -22.32 -7.01
N LYS A 79 1.88 -21.36 -7.16
CA LYS A 79 1.95 -20.33 -8.20
C LYS A 79 2.06 -18.88 -7.71
N ILE A 80 1.82 -18.58 -6.43
CA ILE A 80 1.86 -17.19 -5.94
C ILE A 80 2.71 -17.09 -4.67
N SER A 81 4.01 -16.97 -4.87
CA SER A 81 4.98 -16.64 -3.83
C SER A 81 5.12 -15.12 -3.68
N HIS A 82 5.74 -14.67 -2.60
CA HIS A 82 6.15 -13.27 -2.41
C HIS A 82 7.00 -12.75 -3.58
N ILE A 83 7.78 -13.61 -4.23
CA ILE A 83 8.55 -13.27 -5.43
C ILE A 83 7.62 -12.99 -6.60
N ASN A 84 6.65 -13.88 -6.89
CA ASN A 84 5.71 -13.68 -8.00
C ASN A 84 4.81 -12.45 -7.79
N LEU A 85 4.51 -12.08 -6.55
CA LEU A 85 3.79 -10.84 -6.23
C LEU A 85 4.65 -9.61 -6.51
N ALA A 86 5.93 -9.66 -6.14
CA ALA A 86 6.89 -8.60 -6.40
C ALA A 86 7.16 -8.43 -7.90
N ASP A 87 7.37 -9.52 -8.63
CA ASP A 87 7.65 -9.53 -10.08
C ASP A 87 6.43 -9.09 -10.91
N TRP A 88 5.22 -9.37 -10.42
CA TRP A 88 3.99 -8.99 -11.10
C TRP A 88 3.70 -7.49 -11.02
N ALA A 89 4.16 -6.81 -9.97
CA ALA A 89 3.81 -5.43 -9.68
C ALA A 89 4.65 -4.43 -10.50
N ASP A 90 3.99 -3.42 -11.06
CA ASP A 90 4.64 -2.22 -11.61
C ASP A 90 4.78 -1.14 -10.54
N ILE A 91 3.82 -1.08 -9.61
CA ILE A 91 3.80 -0.11 -8.50
C ILE A 91 3.41 -0.83 -7.20
N VAL A 92 4.05 -0.47 -6.11
CA VAL A 92 3.69 -0.95 -4.77
C VAL A 92 3.17 0.19 -3.92
N VAL A 93 2.02 -0.03 -3.28
CA VAL A 93 1.40 0.95 -2.38
C VAL A 93 1.10 0.27 -1.05
N VAL A 94 1.54 0.85 0.06
CA VAL A 94 1.14 0.39 1.40
C VAL A 94 0.24 1.44 2.03
N ALA A 95 -1.02 1.11 2.19
CA ALA A 95 -2.06 1.98 2.73
C ALA A 95 -3.09 1.18 3.58
N PRO A 96 -3.16 1.41 4.87
CA PRO A 96 -2.29 2.25 5.67
C PRO A 96 -0.88 1.66 5.83
N ALA A 97 0.14 2.51 6.02
CA ALA A 97 1.46 2.11 6.47
C ALA A 97 1.61 2.45 7.96
N THR A 98 1.48 1.44 8.82
CA THR A 98 1.63 1.58 10.28
C THR A 98 3.09 1.75 10.69
N ALA A 99 3.33 2.19 11.94
CA ALA A 99 4.68 2.22 12.50
C ALA A 99 5.37 0.85 12.47
N ASP A 100 4.60 -0.24 12.65
CA ASP A 100 5.09 -1.61 12.57
C ASP A 100 5.67 -1.92 11.19
N ILE A 101 4.88 -1.77 10.12
CA ILE A 101 5.36 -2.11 8.77
C ILE A 101 6.50 -1.19 8.31
N ILE A 102 6.48 0.10 8.68
CA ILE A 102 7.59 1.03 8.41
C ILE A 102 8.85 0.58 9.15
N GLY A 103 8.72 0.13 10.40
CA GLY A 103 9.81 -0.43 11.19
C GLY A 103 10.38 -1.70 10.58
N LYS A 104 9.53 -2.62 10.14
CA LYS A 104 9.94 -3.87 9.47
C LYS A 104 10.72 -3.57 8.18
N ILE A 105 10.19 -2.71 7.31
CA ILE A 105 10.87 -2.30 6.08
C ILE A 105 12.25 -1.69 6.39
N ALA A 106 12.31 -0.74 7.32
CA ALA A 106 13.54 -0.03 7.66
C ALA A 106 14.65 -0.93 8.21
N ASN A 107 14.28 -2.10 8.77
CA ASN A 107 15.22 -3.03 9.41
C ASN A 107 15.29 -4.40 8.70
N GLY A 108 14.67 -4.57 7.52
CA GLY A 108 14.72 -5.81 6.75
C GLY A 108 14.03 -6.99 7.41
N ILE A 109 13.02 -6.77 8.25
CA ILE A 109 12.25 -7.81 8.93
C ILE A 109 11.21 -8.38 7.98
N CYS A 110 11.25 -9.69 7.74
CA CYS A 110 10.42 -10.42 6.77
C CYS A 110 9.67 -11.56 7.49
N ASP A 111 8.86 -11.23 8.50
CA ASP A 111 8.15 -12.18 9.35
C ASP A 111 6.71 -12.46 8.94
N ASP A 112 6.18 -11.68 7.98
CA ASP A 112 4.86 -11.88 7.37
C ASP A 112 4.92 -11.75 5.83
N LEU A 113 3.81 -12.09 5.14
CA LEU A 113 3.77 -12.05 3.68
C LEU A 113 4.00 -10.64 3.13
N LEU A 114 3.45 -9.59 3.78
CA LEU A 114 3.58 -8.22 3.31
C LEU A 114 5.03 -7.75 3.42
N SER A 115 5.65 -7.90 4.59
CA SER A 115 7.03 -7.49 4.82
C SER A 115 8.02 -8.25 3.93
N THR A 116 7.79 -9.56 3.73
CA THR A 116 8.60 -10.40 2.84
C THR A 116 8.48 -9.96 1.38
N THR A 117 7.25 -9.70 0.92
CA THR A 117 7.02 -9.22 -0.46
C THR A 117 7.65 -7.84 -0.68
N LEU A 118 7.52 -6.92 0.29
CA LEU A 118 8.15 -5.60 0.21
C LEU A 118 9.68 -5.68 0.14
N CYS A 119 10.30 -6.61 0.85
CA CYS A 119 11.73 -6.86 0.75
C CYS A 119 12.11 -7.35 -0.67
N ALA A 120 11.31 -8.21 -1.29
CA ALA A 120 11.53 -8.68 -2.66
C ALA A 120 11.31 -7.58 -3.73
N CYS A 121 10.57 -6.50 -3.42
CA CYS A 121 10.32 -5.38 -4.33
C CYS A 121 11.50 -4.40 -4.49
N TRP A 122 12.73 -4.78 -4.16
CA TRP A 122 13.91 -3.91 -4.22
C TRP A 122 14.07 -3.16 -5.56
N PRO A 123 13.87 -3.78 -6.76
CA PRO A 123 13.95 -3.06 -8.04
C PRO A 123 12.93 -1.92 -8.13
N LEU A 124 11.71 -2.12 -7.66
CA LEU A 124 10.64 -1.11 -7.65
C LEU A 124 10.93 0.03 -6.64
N ILE A 125 11.51 -0.31 -5.50
CA ILE A 125 11.95 0.68 -4.50
C ILE A 125 13.00 1.59 -5.12
N LYS A 126 14.04 1.02 -5.74
CA LYS A 126 15.11 1.76 -6.42
C LYS A 126 14.60 2.68 -7.54
N SER A 127 13.61 2.24 -8.29
CA SER A 127 13.00 3.04 -9.37
C SER A 127 12.09 4.15 -8.85
N GLY A 128 11.72 4.14 -7.55
CA GLY A 128 10.76 5.04 -6.94
C GLY A 128 9.32 4.73 -7.30
N ALA A 129 9.03 3.47 -7.63
CA ALA A 129 7.69 2.95 -7.91
C ALA A 129 6.97 2.45 -6.65
N THR A 130 7.38 2.91 -5.48
CA THR A 130 6.81 2.49 -4.19
C THR A 130 6.29 3.68 -3.40
N LEU A 131 5.10 3.55 -2.79
CA LEU A 131 4.42 4.59 -2.05
C LEU A 131 3.92 4.07 -0.69
N LEU A 132 4.29 4.74 0.38
CA LEU A 132 3.77 4.49 1.72
C LEU A 132 2.80 5.60 2.11
N ALA A 133 1.63 5.25 2.64
CA ALA A 133 0.65 6.16 3.22
C ALA A 133 0.61 5.98 4.75
N PRO A 134 1.47 6.68 5.52
CA PRO A 134 1.55 6.49 6.97
C PRO A 134 0.23 6.81 7.67
N ALA A 135 -0.11 5.96 8.67
CA ALA A 135 -1.28 6.15 9.54
C ALA A 135 -0.99 5.61 10.94
N MET A 136 -1.02 6.49 11.94
CA MET A 136 -0.77 6.13 13.33
C MET A 136 -1.18 7.27 14.27
N ASN A 137 -1.17 7.01 15.57
CA ASN A 137 -1.35 8.06 16.57
C ASN A 137 -0.24 9.12 16.48
N ASN A 138 -0.54 10.37 16.84
CA ASN A 138 0.41 11.47 16.80
C ASN A 138 1.69 11.22 17.64
N ASN A 139 1.55 10.63 18.81
CA ASN A 139 2.71 10.32 19.65
C ASN A 139 3.58 9.23 19.02
N MET A 140 2.98 8.27 18.33
CA MET A 140 3.72 7.27 17.56
C MET A 140 4.46 7.92 16.40
N TRP A 141 3.79 8.83 15.66
CA TRP A 141 4.42 9.55 14.56
C TRP A 141 5.61 10.38 15.02
N LEU A 142 5.48 11.10 16.14
CA LEU A 142 6.54 11.93 16.70
C LEU A 142 7.63 11.14 17.42
N ASN A 143 7.45 9.83 17.64
CA ASN A 143 8.44 9.00 18.31
C ASN A 143 9.77 8.97 17.52
N PRO A 144 10.93 9.26 18.20
CA PRO A 144 12.22 9.31 17.51
C PRO A 144 12.59 8.02 16.76
N ALA A 145 12.20 6.85 17.26
CA ALA A 145 12.44 5.58 16.58
C ALA A 145 11.63 5.48 15.28
N VAL A 146 10.36 5.93 15.28
CA VAL A 146 9.52 5.97 14.09
C VAL A 146 10.08 6.97 13.08
N GLN A 147 10.49 8.17 13.52
CA GLN A 147 11.07 9.18 12.62
C GLN A 147 12.39 8.70 11.99
N ARG A 148 13.23 7.98 12.74
CA ARG A 148 14.43 7.33 12.20
C ARG A 148 14.06 6.31 11.12
N ASN A 149 13.08 5.43 11.38
CA ASN A 149 12.64 4.43 10.41
C ASN A 149 12.03 5.09 9.15
N VAL A 150 11.26 6.18 9.32
CA VAL A 150 10.73 6.98 8.19
C VAL A 150 11.86 7.58 7.36
N LYS A 151 12.91 8.09 7.98
CA LYS A 151 14.10 8.60 7.28
C LYS A 151 14.76 7.48 6.49
N THR A 152 14.99 6.32 7.12
CA THR A 152 15.61 5.15 6.48
C THR A 152 14.83 4.68 5.26
N VAL A 153 13.51 4.51 5.34
CA VAL A 153 12.72 4.06 4.18
C VAL A 153 12.72 5.09 3.04
N LYS A 154 12.78 6.38 3.34
CA LYS A 154 12.96 7.43 2.31
C LYS A 154 14.33 7.32 1.62
N GLU A 155 15.39 7.10 2.37
CA GLU A 155 16.75 6.90 1.86
C GLU A 155 16.85 5.64 0.99
N MET A 156 16.08 4.59 1.31
CA MET A 156 15.95 3.40 0.47
C MET A 156 15.26 3.67 -0.88
N GLY A 157 14.45 4.75 -1.00
CA GLY A 157 13.74 5.10 -2.22
C GLY A 157 12.22 5.06 -2.12
N PHE A 158 11.65 4.71 -0.98
CA PHE A 158 10.20 4.78 -0.78
C PHE A 158 9.71 6.23 -0.79
N ARG A 159 8.64 6.48 -1.54
CA ARG A 159 7.89 7.74 -1.47
C ARG A 159 6.90 7.68 -0.33
N LEU A 160 6.62 8.82 0.29
CA LEU A 160 5.59 8.95 1.31
C LEU A 160 4.53 9.95 0.85
N ILE A 161 3.27 9.65 1.22
CA ILE A 161 2.14 10.58 1.12
C ILE A 161 1.47 10.71 2.49
N GLY A 162 1.43 11.90 3.04
CA GLY A 162 1.02 12.12 4.43
C GLY A 162 2.14 11.77 5.44
N PRO A 163 1.80 11.51 6.73
CA PRO A 163 0.44 11.58 7.24
C PRO A 163 -0.08 13.02 7.32
N GLU A 164 -1.42 13.17 7.33
CA GLU A 164 -2.07 14.46 7.43
C GLU A 164 -2.34 14.85 8.88
N LYS A 165 -2.48 16.17 9.11
CA LYS A 165 -3.01 16.71 10.36
C LYS A 165 -4.54 16.62 10.36
N GLY A 166 -5.13 16.30 11.50
CA GLY A 166 -6.58 16.29 11.72
C GLY A 166 -6.99 15.48 12.92
N ARG A 167 -8.29 15.21 13.02
CA ARG A 167 -8.86 14.40 14.11
C ARG A 167 -8.41 12.94 13.95
N LEU A 168 -7.85 12.38 14.99
CA LEU A 168 -7.39 11.00 15.09
C LEU A 168 -8.46 10.10 15.74
N ALA A 169 -8.28 8.78 15.65
CA ALA A 169 -9.24 7.80 16.16
C ALA A 169 -9.49 7.90 17.67
N ASN A 170 -8.53 8.39 18.43
CA ASN A 170 -8.67 8.63 19.87
C ASN A 170 -9.36 9.97 20.21
N GLY A 171 -9.88 10.70 19.21
CA GLY A 171 -10.58 11.97 19.39
C GLY A 171 -9.69 13.22 19.49
N THR A 172 -8.36 13.06 19.58
CA THR A 172 -7.42 14.20 19.60
C THR A 172 -7.13 14.73 18.19
N GLU A 173 -6.63 15.96 18.10
CA GLU A 173 -6.06 16.50 16.88
C GLU A 173 -4.54 16.35 16.85
N GLY A 174 -4.01 15.97 15.69
CA GLY A 174 -2.57 15.81 15.53
C GLY A 174 -2.19 15.33 14.13
N VAL A 175 -0.90 15.11 13.90
CA VAL A 175 -0.37 14.52 12.68
C VAL A 175 -0.36 13.00 12.84
N GLY A 176 -0.98 12.27 11.90
CA GLY A 176 -1.06 10.81 11.98
C GLY A 176 -2.18 10.20 11.15
N ARG A 177 -3.03 11.03 10.55
CA ARG A 177 -4.14 10.59 9.70
C ARG A 177 -3.59 10.17 8.33
N MET A 178 -4.04 9.00 7.85
CA MET A 178 -3.73 8.57 6.48
C MET A 178 -4.24 9.61 5.46
N ALA A 179 -3.44 9.90 4.46
CA ALA A 179 -3.87 10.70 3.31
C ALA A 179 -5.16 10.15 2.69
N GLU A 180 -5.97 11.01 2.11
CA GLU A 180 -7.24 10.59 1.53
C GLU A 180 -7.03 9.70 0.29
N PRO A 181 -7.87 8.67 0.08
CA PRO A 181 -7.74 7.74 -1.04
C PRO A 181 -7.61 8.42 -2.40
N LYS A 182 -8.33 9.53 -2.62
CA LYS A 182 -8.24 10.34 -3.85
C LYS A 182 -6.86 10.96 -4.07
N ASP A 183 -6.17 11.33 -2.99
CA ASP A 183 -4.87 11.98 -3.10
C ASP A 183 -3.76 10.92 -3.26
N ILE A 184 -3.95 9.75 -2.64
CA ILE A 184 -3.10 8.57 -2.88
C ILE A 184 -3.22 8.13 -4.35
N LEU A 185 -4.44 8.05 -4.92
CA LEU A 185 -4.66 7.75 -6.34
C LEU A 185 -3.89 8.73 -7.24
N LYS A 186 -4.00 10.04 -7.02
CA LYS A 186 -3.26 11.05 -7.79
C LYS A 186 -1.74 10.87 -7.70
N ALA A 187 -1.22 10.48 -6.53
CA ALA A 187 0.20 10.22 -6.37
C ALA A 187 0.64 8.99 -7.18
N ILE A 188 -0.19 7.94 -7.22
CA ILE A 188 0.04 6.73 -8.02
C ILE A 188 0.00 7.05 -9.51
N GLU A 189 -0.96 7.83 -9.99
CA GLU A 189 -1.04 8.28 -11.39
C GLU A 189 0.23 9.01 -11.82
N LYS A 190 0.79 9.87 -10.97
CA LYS A 190 2.08 10.56 -11.24
C LYS A 190 3.26 9.59 -11.32
N ILE A 191 3.26 8.52 -10.52
CA ILE A 191 4.27 7.47 -10.61
C ILE A 191 4.12 6.72 -11.94
N ALA A 192 2.90 6.30 -12.28
CA ALA A 192 2.62 5.58 -13.52
C ALA A 192 3.01 6.39 -14.77
N GLN A 193 2.72 7.69 -14.80
CA GLN A 193 3.16 8.57 -15.90
C GLN A 193 4.67 8.59 -16.06
N LYS A 194 5.43 8.64 -14.96
CA LYS A 194 6.90 8.61 -15.00
C LYS A 194 7.46 7.25 -15.47
N LEU A 195 6.78 6.16 -15.18
CA LEU A 195 7.17 4.83 -15.69
C LEU A 195 6.95 4.75 -17.21
N LYS A 196 5.79 5.21 -17.70
CA LYS A 196 5.47 5.25 -19.13
C LYS A 196 6.42 6.15 -19.95
N SER A 197 6.97 7.21 -19.36
CA SER A 197 7.91 8.12 -20.05
C SER A 197 9.36 7.63 -20.10
N LYS A 198 9.68 6.52 -19.43
CA LYS A 198 11.04 5.94 -19.41
C LYS A 198 11.18 4.70 -20.32
N ASN A 199 10.05 4.17 -20.78
CA ASN A 199 9.96 3.10 -21.78
C ASN A 199 9.71 3.68 -23.17
#